data_457745c7bfd39381c4a2aa1cfd749ded
#
_entry.id   457745c7bfd39381c4a2aa1cfd749ded
#
_cell.length_a   1.000
_cell.length_b   1.000
_cell.length_c   1.000
_cell.angle_alpha   90.00
_cell.angle_beta   90.00
_cell.angle_gamma   90.00
#
_symmetry.space_group_name_H-M   'P 1'
#
loop_
_entity.id
_entity.type
_entity.pdbx_description
1 polymer ?
#
loop_
_entity_poly.entity_id
_entity_poly.type
_entity_poly.pdbx_seq_one_letter_code
_entity_poly.pdbx_strand_id
1 'polypeptide(L)'
;LDDVCRAYRLPCISGKDSMKNDAMLGGEKISVPPTLLFSLLGNHHDVRKAVSSDFKKPGDAIFLVGQTHQELGASELSYMLRDDGAGGIGGAVPEIDPERNMAAYRALTAAMSRELVASAHDCSDGGLAVALAECCFGSDSGAKVDITPLWTDCDNLDTWGALFGESLGRILVSTSPDDRE
;
A
#
# COMPACT_ATOMS: atom_id res chain seq x y z
N LEU A 1 -11.59 13.36 -1.37
CA LEU A 1 -11.32 13.02 -2.77
C LEU A 1 -10.89 14.24 -3.58
N ASP A 2 -11.61 15.36 -3.57
CA ASP A 2 -11.25 16.56 -4.34
C ASP A 2 -9.82 17.02 -4.03
N ASP A 3 -9.45 17.09 -2.76
CA ASP A 3 -8.11 17.48 -2.32
C ASP A 3 -7.02 16.54 -2.88
N VAL A 4 -7.25 15.23 -2.85
CA VAL A 4 -6.32 14.23 -3.38
C VAL A 4 -6.20 14.35 -4.90
N CYS A 5 -7.31 14.46 -5.61
CA CYS A 5 -7.31 14.63 -7.07
C CYS A 5 -6.58 15.92 -7.49
N ARG A 6 -6.76 17.00 -6.73
CA ARG A 6 -6.05 18.27 -6.99
C ARG A 6 -4.56 18.16 -6.71
N ALA A 7 -4.17 17.58 -5.57
CA ALA A 7 -2.78 17.42 -5.19
C ALA A 7 -2.02 16.52 -6.19
N TYR A 8 -2.65 15.43 -6.61
CA TYR A 8 -2.06 14.48 -7.55
C TYR A 8 -2.24 14.90 -9.01
N ARG A 9 -3.08 15.92 -9.27
CA ARG A 9 -3.44 16.38 -10.63
C ARG A 9 -4.00 15.24 -11.49
N LEU A 10 -4.80 14.39 -10.87
CA LEU A 10 -5.42 13.25 -11.51
C LEU A 10 -6.92 13.48 -11.68
N PRO A 11 -7.43 13.55 -12.90
CA PRO A 11 -8.85 13.59 -13.15
C PRO A 11 -9.44 12.17 -12.95
N CYS A 12 -10.54 12.07 -12.23
CA CYS A 12 -11.33 10.85 -12.24
C CYS A 12 -12.04 10.73 -13.60
N ILE A 13 -11.94 9.57 -14.23
CA ILE A 13 -12.60 9.32 -15.53
C ILE A 13 -13.99 8.68 -15.34
N SER A 14 -14.19 7.98 -14.22
CA SER A 14 -15.44 7.34 -13.85
C SER A 14 -15.48 7.08 -12.37
N GLY A 15 -16.63 6.73 -11.86
CA GLY A 15 -16.83 6.32 -10.48
C GLY A 15 -18.23 5.79 -10.27
N LYS A 16 -18.45 5.19 -9.11
CA LYS A 16 -19.75 4.72 -8.65
C LYS A 16 -19.83 4.90 -7.14
N ASP A 17 -20.94 5.45 -6.70
CA ASP A 17 -21.34 5.44 -5.30
C ASP A 17 -22.50 4.48 -5.10
N SER A 18 -22.40 3.61 -4.09
CA SER A 18 -23.45 2.66 -3.71
C SER A 18 -23.86 2.92 -2.28
N MET A 19 -24.98 3.66 -2.14
CA MET A 19 -25.51 4.03 -0.83
C MET A 19 -26.72 3.18 -0.43
N LYS A 20 -27.40 2.55 -1.40
CA LYS A 20 -28.59 1.76 -1.16
C LYS A 20 -28.75 0.69 -2.24
N ASN A 21 -28.09 -0.42 -2.05
CA ASN A 21 -28.14 -1.54 -2.96
C ASN A 21 -28.42 -2.81 -2.13
N ASP A 22 -29.70 -2.99 -1.82
CA ASP A 22 -30.14 -4.07 -0.94
C ASP A 22 -30.47 -5.33 -1.75
N ALA A 23 -30.10 -6.49 -1.23
CA ALA A 23 -30.52 -7.79 -1.73
C ALA A 23 -31.32 -8.54 -0.67
N MET A 24 -32.21 -9.40 -1.12
CA MET A 24 -32.88 -10.37 -0.24
C MET A 24 -32.30 -11.75 -0.48
N LEU A 25 -31.71 -12.33 0.55
CA LEU A 25 -31.13 -13.68 0.50
C LEU A 25 -31.68 -14.51 1.66
N GLY A 26 -32.34 -15.62 1.33
CA GLY A 26 -32.92 -16.49 2.36
C GLY A 26 -33.99 -15.84 3.26
N GLY A 27 -34.61 -14.76 2.80
CA GLY A 27 -35.59 -14.00 3.59
C GLY A 27 -34.96 -12.88 4.45
N GLU A 28 -33.67 -12.76 4.47
CA GLU A 28 -32.95 -11.68 5.15
C GLU A 28 -32.55 -10.59 4.18
N LYS A 29 -32.65 -9.35 4.65
CA LYS A 29 -32.19 -8.18 3.90
C LYS A 29 -30.70 -7.97 4.13
N ILE A 30 -29.92 -8.04 3.06
CA ILE A 30 -28.49 -7.71 3.05
C ILE A 30 -28.34 -6.35 2.40
N SER A 31 -27.81 -5.40 3.15
CA SER A 31 -27.49 -4.06 2.66
C SER A 31 -26.01 -3.95 2.34
N VAL A 32 -25.69 -3.35 1.20
CA VAL A 32 -24.30 -3.02 0.84
C VAL A 32 -23.81 -1.90 1.76
N PRO A 33 -22.62 -2.02 2.36
CA PRO A 33 -21.97 -0.92 3.04
C PRO A 33 -21.82 0.30 2.10
N PRO A 34 -21.92 1.54 2.60
CA PRO A 34 -21.63 2.71 1.79
C PRO A 34 -20.25 2.58 1.14
N THR A 35 -20.21 2.56 -0.19
CA THR A 35 -18.99 2.30 -0.95
C THR A 35 -18.83 3.31 -2.07
N LEU A 36 -17.65 3.91 -2.18
CA LEU A 36 -17.26 4.80 -3.27
C LEU A 36 -16.20 4.10 -4.11
N LEU A 37 -16.45 3.99 -5.42
CA LEU A 37 -15.49 3.46 -6.39
C LEU A 37 -15.05 4.58 -7.33
N PHE A 38 -13.76 4.73 -7.50
CA PHE A 38 -13.16 5.70 -8.41
C PHE A 38 -12.34 4.99 -9.47
N SER A 39 -12.40 5.49 -10.69
CA SER A 39 -11.61 4.98 -11.81
C SER A 39 -10.65 6.06 -12.29
N LEU A 40 -9.40 5.70 -12.38
CA LEU A 40 -8.29 6.52 -12.88
C LEU A 40 -7.65 5.80 -14.05
N LEU A 41 -7.11 6.56 -15.00
CA LEU A 41 -6.37 6.02 -16.13
C LEU A 41 -4.97 6.63 -16.16
N GLY A 42 -3.96 5.77 -16.14
CA GLY A 42 -2.57 6.14 -16.36
C GLY A 42 -2.08 5.63 -17.72
N ASN A 43 -1.13 6.32 -18.32
CA ASN A 43 -0.47 5.90 -19.54
C ASN A 43 1.03 5.73 -19.27
N HIS A 44 1.57 4.56 -19.58
CA HIS A 44 2.99 4.27 -19.54
C HIS A 44 3.58 4.37 -20.95
N HIS A 45 4.55 5.23 -21.15
CA HIS A 45 5.10 5.52 -22.48
C HIS A 45 5.88 4.34 -23.08
N ASP A 46 6.55 3.53 -22.27
CA ASP A 46 7.32 2.36 -22.71
C ASP A 46 7.12 1.20 -21.76
N VAL A 47 6.24 0.27 -22.12
CA VAL A 47 5.91 -0.90 -21.30
C VAL A 47 7.13 -1.77 -20.95
N ARG A 48 8.22 -1.69 -21.71
CA ARG A 48 9.47 -2.44 -21.41
C ARG A 48 10.18 -1.94 -20.16
N LYS A 49 9.87 -0.70 -19.73
CA LYS A 49 10.38 -0.09 -18.50
C LYS A 49 9.45 -0.27 -17.30
N ALA A 50 8.34 -0.98 -17.48
CA ALA A 50 7.48 -1.33 -16.37
C ALA A 50 8.20 -2.35 -15.47
N VAL A 51 8.12 -2.14 -14.16
CA VAL A 51 8.63 -3.08 -13.15
C VAL A 51 7.47 -3.87 -12.55
N SER A 52 7.71 -5.13 -12.20
CA SER A 52 6.74 -5.95 -11.48
C SER A 52 7.05 -5.99 -9.98
N SER A 53 6.13 -6.54 -9.20
CA SER A 53 6.22 -6.60 -7.75
C SER A 53 7.26 -7.58 -7.22
N ASP A 54 7.50 -8.70 -7.94
CA ASP A 54 8.37 -9.78 -7.48
C ASP A 54 9.83 -9.35 -7.33
N PHE A 55 10.52 -9.79 -6.29
CA PHE A 55 11.96 -9.65 -6.15
C PHE A 55 12.70 -10.38 -7.28
N LYS A 56 13.77 -9.79 -7.80
CA LYS A 56 14.41 -10.27 -9.04
C LYS A 56 15.64 -11.12 -8.78
N LYS A 57 16.51 -10.73 -7.85
CA LYS A 57 17.81 -11.40 -7.65
C LYS A 57 18.14 -11.49 -6.16
N PRO A 58 18.74 -12.62 -5.73
CA PRO A 58 19.35 -12.70 -4.41
C PRO A 58 20.44 -11.63 -4.26
N GLY A 59 20.40 -10.93 -3.14
CA GLY A 59 21.35 -9.86 -2.84
C GLY A 59 20.88 -8.46 -3.21
N ASP A 60 19.77 -8.30 -3.92
CA ASP A 60 19.15 -6.99 -4.11
C ASP A 60 18.83 -6.35 -2.77
N ALA A 61 19.01 -5.03 -2.69
CA ALA A 61 18.64 -4.25 -1.52
C ALA A 61 17.14 -3.92 -1.57
N ILE A 62 16.49 -4.00 -0.41
CA ILE A 62 15.07 -3.71 -0.25
C ILE A 62 14.93 -2.40 0.53
N PHE A 63 14.12 -1.49 0.02
CA PHE A 63 13.80 -0.23 0.66
C PHE A 63 12.28 -0.07 0.78
N LEU A 64 11.86 0.57 1.87
CA LEU A 64 10.48 1.05 2.03
C LEU A 64 10.46 2.55 1.76
N VAL A 65 9.76 2.94 0.72
CA VAL A 65 9.46 4.35 0.40
C VAL A 65 8.16 4.73 1.12
N GLY A 66 8.10 5.90 1.72
CA GLY A 66 6.95 6.36 2.50
C GLY A 66 7.16 6.22 4.00
N GLN A 67 6.16 6.64 4.78
CA GLN A 67 6.20 6.59 6.24
C GLN A 67 5.26 5.53 6.80
N THR A 68 5.67 4.92 7.92
CA THR A 68 4.85 3.99 8.69
C THR A 68 4.36 4.69 9.95
N HIS A 69 3.07 4.58 10.22
CA HIS A 69 2.42 5.10 11.41
C HIS A 69 1.68 4.00 12.15
N GLN A 70 1.28 4.27 13.40
CA GLN A 70 0.48 3.33 14.20
C GLN A 70 -0.99 3.38 13.75
N GLU A 71 -1.26 2.84 12.56
CA GLU A 71 -2.54 2.91 11.87
C GLU A 71 -3.09 1.51 11.61
N LEU A 72 -3.73 0.94 12.63
CA LEU A 72 -4.36 -0.39 12.56
C LEU A 72 -5.89 -0.31 12.39
N GLY A 73 -6.46 0.88 12.48
CA GLY A 73 -7.90 1.08 12.31
C GLY A 73 -8.35 0.72 10.89
N ALA A 74 -9.41 -0.07 10.81
CA ALA A 74 -9.97 -0.59 9.55
C ALA A 74 -9.01 -1.44 8.69
N SER A 75 -7.88 -1.90 9.24
CA SER A 75 -6.94 -2.79 8.54
C SER A 75 -7.48 -4.22 8.43
N GLU A 76 -6.93 -5.01 7.50
CA GLU A 76 -7.23 -6.44 7.37
C GLU A 76 -6.94 -7.20 8.66
N LEU A 77 -5.84 -6.87 9.36
CA LEU A 77 -5.55 -7.46 10.67
C LEU A 77 -6.66 -7.15 11.67
N SER A 78 -7.13 -5.90 11.73
CA SER A 78 -8.23 -5.50 12.60
C SER A 78 -9.52 -6.25 12.26
N TYR A 79 -9.77 -6.45 10.98
CA TYR A 79 -10.93 -7.23 10.51
C TYR A 79 -10.83 -8.70 10.89
N MET A 80 -9.68 -9.33 10.70
CA MET A 80 -9.45 -10.75 11.02
C MET A 80 -9.55 -11.06 12.52
N LEU A 81 -9.09 -10.13 13.36
CA LEU A 81 -9.06 -10.32 14.83
C LEU A 81 -10.32 -9.78 15.53
N ARG A 82 -11.30 -9.26 14.77
CA ARG A 82 -12.57 -8.90 15.39
C ARG A 82 -13.29 -10.18 15.85
N ASP A 83 -13.69 -10.17 17.11
CA ASP A 83 -14.59 -11.18 17.64
C ASP A 83 -16.02 -10.87 17.16
N ASP A 84 -16.83 -11.89 16.93
CA ASP A 84 -18.20 -11.73 16.42
C ASP A 84 -19.03 -10.82 17.34
N GLY A 85 -19.04 -9.52 17.05
CA GLY A 85 -19.77 -8.51 17.79
C GLY A 85 -18.94 -7.46 18.51
N ALA A 86 -17.63 -7.60 18.64
CA ALA A 86 -16.72 -6.55 19.10
C ALA A 86 -15.93 -6.01 17.90
N GLY A 87 -15.91 -4.73 17.67
CA GLY A 87 -15.20 -4.15 16.53
C GLY A 87 -13.68 -4.33 16.66
N GLY A 88 -13.04 -5.20 15.92
CA GLY A 88 -11.61 -5.36 15.68
C GLY A 88 -10.62 -4.78 16.70
N ILE A 89 -9.33 -4.73 16.38
CA ILE A 89 -8.30 -4.14 17.26
C ILE A 89 -8.55 -2.63 17.48
N GLY A 90 -9.26 -1.97 16.56
CA GLY A 90 -9.43 -0.52 16.60
C GLY A 90 -8.13 0.23 16.26
N GLY A 91 -8.10 1.51 16.56
CA GLY A 91 -6.94 2.38 16.36
C GLY A 91 -7.20 3.49 15.34
N ALA A 92 -6.16 4.25 15.04
CA ALA A 92 -6.21 5.29 14.02
C ALA A 92 -6.39 4.65 12.64
N VAL A 93 -7.25 5.24 11.82
CA VAL A 93 -7.34 4.92 10.39
C VAL A 93 -6.23 5.65 9.63
N PRO A 94 -5.75 5.09 8.50
CA PRO A 94 -4.71 5.74 7.72
C PRO A 94 -5.11 7.14 7.27
N GLU A 95 -4.19 8.08 7.45
CA GLU A 95 -4.31 9.44 6.95
C GLU A 95 -3.40 9.65 5.73
N ILE A 96 -3.86 10.46 4.79
CA ILE A 96 -3.10 10.75 3.58
C ILE A 96 -2.40 12.10 3.70
N ASP A 97 -1.08 12.12 3.38
CA ASP A 97 -0.32 13.33 3.06
C ASP A 97 -0.09 13.40 1.54
N PRO A 98 -0.96 14.07 0.79
CA PRO A 98 -0.90 14.04 -0.67
C PRO A 98 0.36 14.69 -1.24
N GLU A 99 0.90 15.73 -0.59
CA GLU A 99 2.09 16.43 -1.06
C GLU A 99 3.33 15.56 -0.92
N ARG A 100 3.49 14.94 0.25
CA ARG A 100 4.59 14.03 0.55
C ARG A 100 4.56 12.79 -0.33
N ASN A 101 3.39 12.17 -0.45
CA ASN A 101 3.23 11.00 -1.31
C ASN A 101 3.54 11.34 -2.77
N MET A 102 3.09 12.50 -3.26
CA MET A 102 3.42 12.93 -4.63
C MET A 102 4.92 13.16 -4.83
N ALA A 103 5.63 13.69 -3.83
CA ALA A 103 7.07 13.84 -3.90
C ALA A 103 7.77 12.47 -4.00
N ALA A 104 7.34 11.51 -3.18
CA ALA A 104 7.85 10.13 -3.19
C ALA A 104 7.58 9.44 -4.55
N TYR A 105 6.36 9.56 -5.08
CA TYR A 105 6.00 8.95 -6.38
C TYR A 105 6.79 9.55 -7.54
N ARG A 106 7.06 10.85 -7.53
CA ARG A 106 7.91 11.49 -8.55
C ARG A 106 9.35 11.01 -8.47
N ALA A 107 9.91 10.89 -7.26
CA ALA A 107 11.25 10.36 -7.07
C ALA A 107 11.35 8.90 -7.54
N LEU A 108 10.37 8.07 -7.16
CA LEU A 108 10.30 6.67 -7.59
C LEU A 108 10.16 6.56 -9.12
N THR A 109 9.27 7.33 -9.74
CA THR A 109 9.11 7.35 -11.20
C THR A 109 10.39 7.77 -11.91
N ALA A 110 11.12 8.74 -11.36
CA ALA A 110 12.41 9.15 -11.90
C ALA A 110 13.46 8.04 -11.79
N ALA A 111 13.52 7.33 -10.67
CA ALA A 111 14.40 6.18 -10.47
C ALA A 111 14.06 5.02 -11.44
N MET A 112 12.77 4.70 -11.60
CA MET A 112 12.31 3.70 -12.57
C MET A 112 12.69 4.08 -14.01
N SER A 113 12.54 5.35 -14.39
CA SER A 113 12.89 5.83 -15.73
C SER A 113 14.39 5.68 -16.02
N ARG A 114 15.22 5.68 -14.97
CA ARG A 114 16.67 5.46 -15.04
C ARG A 114 17.06 3.98 -14.88
N GLU A 115 16.08 3.09 -14.78
CA GLU A 115 16.27 1.64 -14.62
C GLU A 115 17.03 1.25 -13.32
N LEU A 116 16.92 2.09 -12.27
CA LEU A 116 17.54 1.85 -10.96
C LEU A 116 16.68 0.95 -10.05
N VAL A 117 15.42 0.72 -10.40
CA VAL A 117 14.47 -0.06 -9.62
C VAL A 117 14.26 -1.40 -10.28
N ALA A 118 14.54 -2.49 -9.58
CA ALA A 118 14.35 -3.86 -10.07
C ALA A 118 12.91 -4.34 -9.86
N SER A 119 12.30 -4.00 -8.73
CA SER A 119 10.88 -4.29 -8.43
C SER A 119 10.26 -3.18 -7.62
N ALA A 120 8.94 -3.04 -7.72
CA ALA A 120 8.16 -2.12 -6.90
C ALA A 120 6.79 -2.73 -6.60
N HIS A 121 6.36 -2.63 -5.33
CA HIS A 121 5.08 -3.13 -4.85
C HIS A 121 4.51 -2.17 -3.79
N ASP A 122 3.26 -1.80 -3.91
CA ASP A 122 2.58 -1.01 -2.88
C ASP A 122 2.32 -1.83 -1.61
N CYS A 123 2.37 -1.17 -0.47
CA CYS A 123 1.91 -1.76 0.79
C CYS A 123 0.43 -1.40 0.96
N SER A 124 -0.44 -2.30 0.54
CA SER A 124 -1.90 -2.17 0.63
C SER A 124 -2.46 -2.99 1.79
N ASP A 125 -3.47 -3.80 1.53
CA ASP A 125 -4.12 -4.67 2.50
C ASP A 125 -3.12 -5.60 3.19
N GLY A 126 -3.16 -5.65 4.51
CA GLY A 126 -2.23 -6.43 5.33
C GLY A 126 -0.84 -5.80 5.53
N GLY A 127 -0.60 -4.61 4.99
CA GLY A 127 0.57 -3.78 5.26
C GLY A 127 1.90 -4.37 4.77
N LEU A 128 2.98 -4.00 5.47
CA LEU A 128 4.35 -4.34 5.07
C LEU A 128 4.62 -5.85 5.04
N ALA A 129 4.08 -6.60 6.00
CA ALA A 129 4.33 -8.04 6.09
C ALA A 129 3.75 -8.80 4.90
N VAL A 130 2.53 -8.44 4.50
CA VAL A 130 1.86 -9.05 3.34
C VAL A 130 2.57 -8.65 2.05
N ALA A 131 2.86 -7.37 1.86
CA ALA A 131 3.58 -6.90 0.67
C ALA A 131 4.96 -7.56 0.51
N LEU A 132 5.71 -7.77 1.60
CA LEU A 132 6.97 -8.53 1.57
C LEU A 132 6.77 -9.99 1.14
N ALA A 133 5.73 -10.64 1.64
CA ALA A 133 5.40 -12.01 1.26
C ALA A 133 5.01 -12.10 -0.23
N GLU A 134 4.19 -11.18 -0.70
CA GLU A 134 3.76 -11.10 -2.09
C GLU A 134 4.94 -10.89 -3.05
N CYS A 135 5.90 -10.04 -2.67
CA CYS A 135 7.14 -9.87 -3.44
C CYS A 135 7.97 -11.16 -3.59
N CYS A 136 7.77 -12.14 -2.71
CA CYS A 136 8.47 -13.43 -2.76
C CYS A 136 7.73 -14.48 -3.62
N PHE A 137 6.44 -14.32 -3.91
CA PHE A 137 5.64 -15.37 -4.55
C PHE A 137 6.04 -15.70 -5.99
N GLY A 138 6.48 -14.71 -6.75
CA GLY A 138 6.90 -14.88 -8.14
C GLY A 138 8.38 -15.23 -8.29
N SER A 139 9.12 -15.42 -7.20
CA SER A 139 10.54 -15.72 -7.20
C SER A 139 10.85 -16.93 -6.31
N ASP A 140 11.96 -17.62 -6.58
CA ASP A 140 12.49 -18.68 -5.69
C ASP A 140 13.28 -18.09 -4.51
N SER A 141 13.10 -16.81 -4.20
CA SER A 141 13.85 -16.07 -3.21
C SER A 141 12.96 -15.61 -2.08
N GLY A 142 13.48 -15.62 -0.85
CA GLY A 142 12.87 -14.96 0.31
C GLY A 142 13.53 -13.62 0.58
N ALA A 143 13.03 -12.92 1.61
CA ALA A 143 13.58 -11.65 2.07
C ALA A 143 14.08 -11.76 3.52
N LYS A 144 15.18 -11.07 3.82
CA LYS A 144 15.65 -10.83 5.18
C LYS A 144 15.60 -9.33 5.45
N VAL A 145 14.72 -8.92 6.33
CA VAL A 145 14.41 -7.51 6.56
C VAL A 145 14.69 -7.15 8.01
N ASP A 146 15.35 -6.02 8.22
CA ASP A 146 15.46 -5.36 9.52
C ASP A 146 14.47 -4.19 9.57
N ILE A 147 13.46 -4.31 10.42
CA ILE A 147 12.42 -3.29 10.60
C ILE A 147 12.74 -2.29 11.71
N THR A 148 13.89 -2.43 12.39
CA THR A 148 14.33 -1.52 13.46
C THR A 148 14.27 -0.04 13.06
N PRO A 149 14.64 0.37 11.85
CA PRO A 149 14.57 1.77 11.44
C PRO A 149 13.16 2.39 11.51
N LEU A 150 12.09 1.58 11.41
CA LEU A 150 10.72 2.10 11.47
C LEU A 150 10.38 2.75 12.81
N TRP A 151 10.99 2.27 13.91
CA TRP A 151 10.78 2.85 15.25
C TRP A 151 11.47 4.19 15.46
N THR A 152 12.42 4.57 14.61
CA THR A 152 13.06 5.89 14.70
C THR A 152 12.19 6.99 14.12
N ASP A 153 11.26 6.65 13.25
CA ASP A 153 10.39 7.59 12.54
C ASP A 153 9.03 7.80 13.21
N CYS A 154 8.67 6.92 14.17
CA CYS A 154 7.38 6.95 14.84
C CYS A 154 7.50 6.46 16.28
N ASP A 155 7.45 7.36 17.25
CA ASP A 155 7.71 7.10 18.68
C ASP A 155 6.72 6.11 19.34
N ASN A 156 5.52 5.95 18.80
CA ASN A 156 4.48 5.08 19.36
C ASN A 156 4.21 3.84 18.52
N LEU A 157 5.09 3.51 17.57
CA LEU A 157 4.93 2.37 16.70
C LEU A 157 5.22 1.07 17.45
N ASP A 158 4.27 0.15 17.44
CA ASP A 158 4.46 -1.22 17.91
C ASP A 158 4.73 -2.19 16.74
N THR A 159 5.02 -3.45 17.05
CA THR A 159 5.31 -4.47 16.04
C THR A 159 4.11 -4.73 15.12
N TRP A 160 2.88 -4.64 15.64
CA TRP A 160 1.68 -4.84 14.84
C TRP A 160 1.47 -3.69 13.86
N GLY A 161 1.63 -2.44 14.32
CA GLY A 161 1.58 -1.26 13.48
C GLY A 161 2.68 -1.25 12.42
N ALA A 162 3.90 -1.66 12.79
CA ALA A 162 5.03 -1.74 11.86
C ALA A 162 4.79 -2.73 10.72
N LEU A 163 4.26 -3.92 11.04
CA LEU A 163 4.11 -5.01 10.08
C LEU A 163 2.76 -4.99 9.35
N PHE A 164 1.69 -4.67 10.05
CA PHE A 164 0.31 -4.82 9.55
C PHE A 164 -0.49 -3.51 9.51
N GLY A 165 0.11 -2.39 9.93
CA GLY A 165 -0.48 -1.08 9.68
C GLY A 165 -0.57 -0.83 8.18
N GLU A 166 -1.65 -0.17 7.74
CA GLU A 166 -1.92 0.08 6.32
C GLU A 166 -1.73 1.56 5.98
N SER A 167 -0.66 2.17 6.51
CA SER A 167 -0.31 3.56 6.23
C SER A 167 -0.19 3.82 4.73
N LEU A 168 -0.84 4.89 4.27
CA LEU A 168 -0.98 5.18 2.85
C LEU A 168 0.32 5.68 2.20
N GLY A 169 0.52 5.33 0.93
CA GLY A 169 1.62 5.85 0.10
C GLY A 169 2.94 5.13 0.30
N ARG A 170 2.96 3.99 0.97
CA ARG A 170 4.15 3.16 1.12
C ARG A 170 4.34 2.24 -0.07
N ILE A 171 5.59 2.13 -0.53
CA ILE A 171 5.97 1.26 -1.66
C ILE A 171 7.27 0.54 -1.29
N LEU A 172 7.25 -0.79 -1.36
CA LEU A 172 8.46 -1.60 -1.34
C LEU A 172 9.16 -1.52 -2.69
N VAL A 173 10.45 -1.27 -2.68
CA VAL A 173 11.28 -1.30 -3.88
C VAL A 173 12.49 -2.16 -3.66
N SER A 174 12.94 -2.85 -4.71
CA SER A 174 14.25 -3.48 -4.70
C SER A 174 15.14 -2.86 -5.77
N THR A 175 16.44 -2.87 -5.50
CA THR A 175 17.47 -2.34 -6.40
C THR A 175 18.73 -3.18 -6.34
N SER A 176 19.52 -3.15 -7.41
CA SER A 176 20.84 -3.77 -7.42
C SER A 176 21.72 -3.21 -6.28
N PRO A 177 22.57 -4.03 -5.67
CA PRO A 177 23.55 -3.53 -4.71
C PRO A 177 24.43 -2.38 -5.22
N ASP A 178 24.68 -2.35 -6.53
CA ASP A 178 25.52 -1.33 -7.18
C ASP A 178 24.80 0.02 -7.35
N ASP A 179 23.47 0.04 -7.22
CA ASP A 179 22.61 1.22 -7.41
C ASP A 179 22.07 1.79 -6.08
N ARG A 180 22.75 1.47 -4.96
CA ARG A 180 22.30 1.88 -3.60
C ARG A 180 22.55 3.35 -3.25
N GLU A 181 23.38 4.08 -4.00
CA GLU A 181 23.80 5.45 -3.71
C GLU A 181 22.94 6.52 -4.40
#